data_fec16f16e11b756f15638ffd867efcd7
#
_entry.id   fec16f16e11b756f15638ffd867efcd7
#
_cell.length_a   1.000
_cell.length_b   1.000
_cell.length_c   1.000
_cell.angle_alpha   90.00
_cell.angle_beta   90.00
_cell.angle_gamma   90.00
#
_symmetry.space_group_name_H-M   'P 1'
#
loop_
_entity.id
_entity.type
_entity.pdbx_description
1 polymer ?
#
loop_
_entity_poly.entity_id
_entity_poly.type
_entity_poly.pdbx_seq_one_letter_code
_entity_poly.pdbx_strand_id
1 'polypeptide(L)'
;MPNSALPVLVYKQAAPQRSDLDDWFRTTFAENRWVGARDDMLSDTDHYHSTAFAVFGVVSGSGEVALGGSGGVEIALNARDVVVLPAGVSCRRVSGDLRVISAFFEEPHPDTLTVEPVEHDAAAERINNVSPPDVDPIYGDNGPLDRIYG
;
A
#
# COMPACT_ATOMS: atom_id res chain seq x y z
N MET A 1 7.47 9.76 13.76
CA MET A 1 6.89 9.50 12.45
C MET A 1 5.43 9.13 12.60
N PRO A 2 4.55 9.72 11.80
CA PRO A 2 3.14 9.34 11.85
C PRO A 2 2.94 7.85 11.53
N ASN A 3 1.83 7.32 12.02
CA ASN A 3 1.47 5.93 11.79
C ASN A 3 -0.07 5.84 11.80
N SER A 4 -0.62 4.65 11.79
CA SER A 4 -2.06 4.44 11.80
C SER A 4 -2.45 3.48 12.92
N ALA A 5 -3.66 3.66 13.47
CA ALA A 5 -4.27 2.70 14.38
C ALA A 5 -4.77 1.45 13.65
N LEU A 6 -4.93 1.53 12.33
CA LEU A 6 -5.40 0.40 11.51
C LEU A 6 -4.25 -0.47 11.07
N PRO A 7 -4.45 -1.79 10.94
CA PRO A 7 -3.37 -2.71 10.55
C PRO A 7 -3.05 -2.64 9.07
N VAL A 8 -1.80 -2.98 8.75
CA VAL A 8 -1.40 -3.34 7.38
C VAL A 8 -2.03 -4.68 7.03
N LEU A 9 -2.53 -4.82 5.81
CA LEU A 9 -3.05 -6.09 5.32
C LEU A 9 -2.07 -6.68 4.30
N VAL A 10 -1.73 -7.95 4.49
CA VAL A 10 -0.84 -8.68 3.57
C VAL A 10 -1.62 -9.87 3.02
N TYR A 11 -1.77 -9.91 1.70
CA TYR A 11 -2.49 -10.97 1.00
C TYR A 11 -1.45 -11.81 0.26
N LYS A 12 -1.16 -12.99 0.78
CA LYS A 12 -0.16 -13.88 0.16
C LYS A 12 -0.74 -14.56 -1.07
N GLN A 13 -0.04 -14.43 -2.20
CA GLN A 13 -0.40 -15.07 -3.47
C GLN A 13 -1.85 -14.81 -3.88
N ALA A 14 -2.34 -13.60 -3.65
CA ALA A 14 -3.71 -13.22 -3.93
C ALA A 14 -4.01 -13.06 -5.42
N ALA A 15 -3.01 -12.73 -6.22
CA ALA A 15 -3.17 -12.60 -7.65
C ALA A 15 -3.00 -13.97 -8.35
N PRO A 16 -3.69 -14.18 -9.50
CA PRO A 16 -3.56 -15.43 -10.24
C PRO A 16 -2.19 -15.57 -10.90
N GLN A 17 -1.80 -16.80 -11.26
CA GLN A 17 -0.60 -17.03 -12.03
C GLN A 17 -0.84 -16.65 -13.49
N ARG A 18 -0.30 -15.50 -13.89
CA ARG A 18 -0.48 -14.94 -15.23
C ARG A 18 0.80 -14.24 -15.68
N SER A 19 1.01 -14.17 -16.99
CA SER A 19 2.14 -13.44 -17.57
C SER A 19 1.89 -11.93 -17.62
N ASP A 20 0.64 -11.48 -17.50
CA ASP A 20 0.21 -10.08 -17.59
C ASP A 20 -0.22 -9.52 -16.22
N LEU A 21 0.50 -9.83 -15.15
CA LEU A 21 0.15 -9.41 -13.79
C LEU A 21 0.04 -7.89 -13.64
N ASP A 22 0.90 -7.13 -14.34
CA ASP A 22 0.82 -5.67 -14.30
C ASP A 22 -0.55 -5.17 -14.81
N ASP A 23 -1.02 -5.67 -15.93
CA ASP A 23 -2.34 -5.32 -16.45
C ASP A 23 -3.45 -5.82 -15.53
N TRP A 24 -3.30 -7.02 -14.99
CA TRP A 24 -4.29 -7.58 -14.07
C TRP A 24 -4.45 -6.73 -12.81
N PHE A 25 -3.34 -6.29 -12.22
CA PHE A 25 -3.38 -5.42 -11.03
C PHE A 25 -4.01 -4.07 -11.37
N ARG A 26 -3.61 -3.44 -12.48
CA ARG A 26 -4.17 -2.15 -12.89
C ARG A 26 -5.68 -2.22 -13.06
N THR A 27 -6.16 -3.24 -13.73
CA THR A 27 -7.59 -3.44 -13.99
C THR A 27 -8.35 -3.74 -12.70
N THR A 28 -7.84 -4.66 -11.90
CA THR A 28 -8.49 -5.09 -10.66
C THR A 28 -8.58 -3.94 -9.65
N PHE A 29 -7.49 -3.20 -9.47
CA PHE A 29 -7.49 -2.06 -8.56
C PHE A 29 -8.48 -0.99 -9.00
N ALA A 30 -8.48 -0.65 -10.29
CA ALA A 30 -9.39 0.37 -10.83
C ALA A 30 -10.86 -0.03 -10.67
N GLU A 31 -11.21 -1.28 -10.92
CA GLU A 31 -12.57 -1.79 -10.74
C GLU A 31 -13.04 -1.66 -9.30
N ASN A 32 -12.14 -1.67 -8.34
CA ASN A 32 -12.43 -1.57 -6.92
C ASN A 32 -12.17 -0.17 -6.36
N ARG A 33 -12.10 0.85 -7.22
CA ARG A 33 -11.93 2.27 -6.86
C ARG A 33 -10.56 2.61 -6.26
N TRP A 34 -9.58 1.74 -6.45
CA TRP A 34 -8.19 2.05 -6.15
C TRP A 34 -7.55 2.57 -7.43
N VAL A 35 -7.26 3.86 -7.43
CA VAL A 35 -6.98 4.63 -8.65
C VAL A 35 -5.53 5.14 -8.68
N GLY A 36 -5.13 5.74 -9.81
CA GLY A 36 -3.78 6.27 -9.97
C GLY A 36 -2.72 5.19 -10.11
N ALA A 37 -3.09 4.02 -10.63
CA ALA A 37 -2.18 2.88 -10.75
C ALA A 37 -0.91 3.24 -11.51
N ARG A 38 0.24 2.85 -10.96
CA ARG A 38 1.55 3.15 -11.55
C ARG A 38 2.57 2.07 -11.22
N ASP A 39 3.56 1.93 -12.12
CA ASP A 39 4.73 1.11 -11.85
C ASP A 39 5.55 1.74 -10.73
N ASP A 40 6.06 0.90 -9.83
CA ASP A 40 6.90 1.34 -8.74
C ASP A 40 7.90 0.24 -8.39
N MET A 41 9.06 0.65 -7.88
CA MET A 41 10.08 -0.27 -7.39
C MET A 41 10.27 -0.17 -5.89
N LEU A 42 9.42 0.55 -5.21
CA LEU A 42 9.48 0.85 -3.78
C LEU A 42 10.82 1.46 -3.37
N SER A 43 10.78 2.67 -2.87
CA SER A 43 11.98 3.38 -2.42
C SER A 43 12.65 2.64 -1.26
N ASP A 44 13.98 2.72 -1.19
CA ASP A 44 14.76 2.24 -0.06
C ASP A 44 14.79 3.25 1.11
N THR A 45 14.07 4.35 0.97
CA THR A 45 13.90 5.36 2.01
C THR A 45 12.48 5.28 2.56
N ASP A 46 12.32 5.36 3.89
CA ASP A 46 11.01 5.40 4.51
C ASP A 46 10.17 6.52 3.92
N HIS A 47 8.98 6.17 3.44
CA HIS A 47 8.02 7.13 2.91
C HIS A 47 6.60 6.69 3.27
N TYR A 48 5.68 7.64 3.33
CA TYR A 48 4.28 7.37 3.65
C TYR A 48 3.38 8.36 2.91
N HIS A 49 2.09 8.03 2.87
CA HIS A 49 1.07 8.90 2.29
C HIS A 49 0.14 9.36 3.41
N SER A 50 -0.10 10.66 3.51
CA SER A 50 -0.96 11.22 4.57
C SER A 50 -2.39 11.47 4.11
N THR A 51 -2.66 11.37 2.80
CA THR A 51 -3.95 11.71 2.20
C THR A 51 -4.71 10.51 1.66
N ALA A 52 -4.15 9.30 1.69
CA ALA A 52 -4.80 8.14 1.09
C ALA A 52 -4.29 6.82 1.69
N PHE A 53 -5.14 5.81 1.65
CA PHE A 53 -4.72 4.41 1.79
C PHE A 53 -4.12 3.97 0.46
N ALA A 54 -3.06 3.19 0.54
CA ALA A 54 -2.34 2.68 -0.63
C ALA A 54 -2.44 1.16 -0.70
N VAL A 55 -2.35 0.64 -1.92
CA VAL A 55 -2.18 -0.79 -2.17
C VAL A 55 -1.03 -0.96 -3.14
N PHE A 56 -0.27 -2.03 -3.00
CA PHE A 56 0.63 -2.45 -4.07
C PHE A 56 0.57 -3.96 -4.26
N GLY A 57 0.64 -4.37 -5.53
CA GLY A 57 0.71 -5.77 -5.92
C GLY A 57 2.05 -6.08 -6.54
N VAL A 58 2.69 -7.17 -6.14
CA VAL A 58 4.02 -7.56 -6.64
C VAL A 58 3.86 -8.24 -7.98
N VAL A 59 4.40 -7.61 -9.03
CA VAL A 59 4.35 -8.12 -10.40
C VAL A 59 5.46 -9.16 -10.61
N SER A 60 6.66 -8.86 -10.13
CA SER A 60 7.83 -9.72 -10.33
C SER A 60 8.85 -9.51 -9.24
N GLY A 61 9.77 -10.43 -9.13
CA GLY A 61 10.85 -10.38 -8.18
C GLY A 61 10.46 -10.87 -6.79
N SER A 62 11.37 -10.69 -5.85
CA SER A 62 11.18 -11.01 -4.45
C SER A 62 12.03 -10.07 -3.61
N GLY A 63 11.67 -9.90 -2.37
CA GLY A 63 12.45 -9.04 -1.48
C GLY A 63 11.77 -8.84 -0.15
N GLU A 64 12.34 -7.97 0.66
CA GLU A 64 11.83 -7.63 1.97
C GLU A 64 11.50 -6.14 2.03
N VAL A 65 10.44 -5.80 2.73
CA VAL A 65 10.05 -4.41 2.98
C VAL A 65 9.89 -4.21 4.49
N ALA A 66 10.22 -3.00 4.95
CA ALA A 66 9.99 -2.58 6.32
C ALA A 66 8.77 -1.67 6.34
N LEU A 67 7.84 -1.96 7.24
CA LEU A 67 6.58 -1.24 7.36
C LEU A 67 6.46 -0.64 8.75
N GLY A 68 6.02 0.63 8.82
CA GLY A 68 5.79 1.29 10.09
C GLY A 68 7.02 1.96 10.69
N GLY A 69 8.08 2.12 9.93
CA GLY A 69 9.29 2.82 10.36
C GLY A 69 10.05 2.10 11.46
N SER A 70 10.74 2.88 12.29
CA SER A 70 11.48 2.36 13.46
C SER A 70 10.52 1.68 14.43
N GLY A 71 10.80 0.44 14.80
CA GLY A 71 9.91 -0.35 15.64
C GLY A 71 8.79 -1.04 14.89
N GLY A 72 8.72 -0.89 13.58
CA GLY A 72 7.77 -1.61 12.73
C GLY A 72 8.21 -3.03 12.43
N VAL A 73 7.64 -3.61 11.38
CA VAL A 73 7.91 -5.00 10.99
C VAL A 73 8.54 -5.09 9.61
N GLU A 74 9.34 -6.12 9.41
CA GLU A 74 9.84 -6.49 8.08
C GLU A 74 9.10 -7.72 7.59
N ILE A 75 8.67 -7.69 6.33
CA ILE A 75 7.99 -8.82 5.70
C ILE A 75 8.67 -9.20 4.40
N ALA A 76 8.67 -10.48 4.09
CA ALA A 76 9.16 -11.01 2.80
C ALA A 76 8.00 -11.07 1.81
N LEU A 77 8.26 -10.62 0.60
CA LEU A 77 7.26 -10.58 -0.47
C LEU A 77 7.77 -11.29 -1.70
N ASN A 78 6.84 -11.91 -2.41
CA ASN A 78 7.08 -12.57 -3.70
C ASN A 78 6.03 -12.11 -4.70
N ALA A 79 6.26 -12.43 -5.98
CA ALA A 79 5.28 -12.13 -7.02
C ALA A 79 3.90 -12.68 -6.62
N ARG A 80 2.85 -11.93 -6.95
CA ARG A 80 1.45 -12.19 -6.65
C ARG A 80 0.99 -11.80 -5.24
N ASP A 81 1.90 -11.40 -4.35
CA ASP A 81 1.54 -10.86 -3.04
C ASP A 81 0.98 -9.44 -3.17
N VAL A 82 0.09 -9.09 -2.25
CA VAL A 82 -0.56 -7.76 -2.22
C VAL A 82 -0.47 -7.20 -0.81
N VAL A 83 -0.19 -5.91 -0.70
CA VAL A 83 -0.09 -5.21 0.59
C VAL A 83 -0.97 -3.98 0.56
N VAL A 84 -1.80 -3.81 1.60
CA VAL A 84 -2.58 -2.59 1.82
C VAL A 84 -1.96 -1.81 2.96
N LEU A 85 -1.63 -0.54 2.69
CA LEU A 85 -1.01 0.37 3.66
C LEU A 85 -2.01 1.44 4.08
N PRO A 86 -2.40 1.48 5.35
CA PRO A 86 -3.20 2.60 5.84
C PRO A 86 -2.46 3.94 5.65
N ALA A 87 -3.22 5.03 5.52
CA ALA A 87 -2.63 6.36 5.51
C ALA A 87 -1.75 6.55 6.75
N GLY A 88 -0.54 7.05 6.55
CA GLY A 88 0.42 7.30 7.62
C GLY A 88 1.41 6.17 7.89
N VAL A 89 1.18 4.98 7.36
CA VAL A 89 2.11 3.87 7.54
C VAL A 89 3.24 3.97 6.53
N SER A 90 4.48 4.01 7.01
CA SER A 90 5.64 4.09 6.13
C SER A 90 6.02 2.74 5.55
N CYS A 91 6.70 2.81 4.42
CA CYS A 91 7.21 1.64 3.71
C CYS A 91 8.60 1.97 3.15
N ARG A 92 9.51 1.02 3.21
CA ARG A 92 10.77 1.08 2.46
C ARG A 92 11.19 -0.31 2.03
N ARG A 93 11.85 -0.39 0.89
CA ARG A 93 12.46 -1.65 0.45
C ARG A 93 13.75 -1.87 1.22
N VAL A 94 13.88 -3.04 1.83
CA VAL A 94 15.08 -3.45 2.57
C VAL A 94 16.04 -4.21 1.66
N SER A 95 15.51 -5.10 0.83
CA SER A 95 16.32 -5.94 -0.06
C SER A 95 15.49 -6.39 -1.25
N GLY A 96 16.18 -6.92 -2.26
CA GLY A 96 15.55 -7.56 -3.41
C GLY A 96 15.26 -6.62 -4.57
N ASP A 97 14.58 -7.19 -5.57
CA ASP A 97 14.29 -6.54 -6.85
C ASP A 97 12.78 -6.43 -7.13
N LEU A 98 12.00 -6.15 -6.12
CA LEU A 98 10.55 -6.05 -6.21
C LEU A 98 10.12 -5.01 -7.24
N ARG A 99 9.26 -5.43 -8.18
CA ARG A 99 8.54 -4.55 -9.08
C ARG A 99 7.06 -4.65 -8.76
N VAL A 100 6.41 -3.53 -8.52
CA VAL A 100 5.02 -3.50 -8.05
C VAL A 100 4.17 -2.55 -8.88
N ILE A 101 2.86 -2.76 -8.82
CA ILE A 101 1.86 -1.78 -9.24
C ILE A 101 1.23 -1.21 -7.98
N SER A 102 1.32 0.10 -7.82
CA SER A 102 0.74 0.83 -6.68
C SER A 102 -0.50 1.57 -7.11
N ALA A 103 -1.49 1.67 -6.23
CA ALA A 103 -2.70 2.46 -6.44
C ALA A 103 -3.21 2.99 -5.10
N PHE A 104 -4.19 3.91 -5.15
CA PHE A 104 -4.66 4.64 -3.96
C PHE A 104 -6.17 4.67 -3.95
N PHE A 105 -6.76 4.50 -2.74
CA PHE A 105 -8.21 4.43 -2.64
C PHE A 105 -8.83 5.81 -2.87
N GLU A 106 -9.56 5.96 -3.99
CA GLU A 106 -10.30 7.16 -4.38
C GLU A 106 -9.46 8.45 -4.43
N GLU A 107 -8.12 8.34 -4.49
CA GLU A 107 -7.22 9.50 -4.53
C GLU A 107 -6.17 9.34 -5.62
N PRO A 108 -6.37 9.95 -6.81
CA PRO A 108 -5.43 9.79 -7.92
C PRO A 108 -4.11 10.56 -7.75
N HIS A 109 -4.06 11.52 -6.84
CA HIS A 109 -2.91 12.39 -6.63
C HIS A 109 -2.51 12.45 -5.15
N PRO A 110 -2.13 11.31 -4.54
CA PRO A 110 -1.75 11.30 -3.13
C PRO A 110 -0.43 12.05 -2.93
N ASP A 111 -0.24 12.58 -1.72
CA ASP A 111 1.06 13.08 -1.31
C ASP A 111 2.01 11.92 -1.02
N THR A 112 3.30 12.17 -1.09
CA THR A 112 4.32 11.23 -0.65
C THR A 112 5.30 12.00 0.22
N LEU A 113 5.41 11.59 1.48
CA LEU A 113 6.22 12.28 2.47
C LEU A 113 7.34 11.36 2.97
N THR A 114 8.46 11.99 3.33
CA THR A 114 9.54 11.29 4.00
C THR A 114 9.44 11.52 5.51
N VAL A 115 10.30 10.86 6.28
CA VAL A 115 10.28 10.93 7.74
C VAL A 115 10.97 12.22 8.18
N GLU A 116 10.37 13.38 7.86
CA GLU A 116 10.88 14.68 8.23
C GLU A 116 10.07 15.26 9.40
N PRO A 117 10.71 15.59 10.53
CA PRO A 117 9.97 16.03 11.74
C PRO A 117 9.06 17.23 11.54
N VAL A 118 9.42 18.14 10.65
CA VAL A 118 8.71 19.41 10.48
C VAL A 118 7.28 19.26 9.96
N GLU A 119 6.93 18.11 9.39
CA GLU A 119 5.59 17.89 8.81
C GLU A 119 4.72 16.95 9.64
N HIS A 120 5.20 16.44 10.77
CA HIS A 120 4.48 15.40 11.52
C HIS A 120 3.09 15.85 11.99
N ASP A 121 2.95 17.04 12.52
CA ASP A 121 1.66 17.50 13.08
C ASP A 121 0.62 17.69 11.98
N ALA A 122 1.01 18.32 10.88
CA ALA A 122 0.11 18.53 9.74
C ALA A 122 -0.23 17.20 9.06
N ALA A 123 0.75 16.31 8.92
CA ALA A 123 0.52 14.97 8.36
C ALA A 123 -0.42 14.17 9.25
N ALA A 124 -0.23 14.18 10.56
CA ALA A 124 -1.09 13.46 11.50
C ALA A 124 -2.54 13.93 11.41
N GLU A 125 -2.77 15.22 11.24
CA GLU A 125 -4.11 15.76 11.06
C GLU A 125 -4.75 15.25 9.75
N ARG A 126 -4.01 15.27 8.65
CA ARG A 126 -4.49 14.72 7.37
C ARG A 126 -4.83 13.25 7.48
N ILE A 127 -3.95 12.47 8.11
CA ILE A 127 -4.14 11.02 8.31
C ILE A 127 -5.43 10.76 9.08
N ASN A 128 -5.70 11.51 10.13
CA ASN A 128 -6.90 11.34 10.94
C ASN A 128 -8.18 11.67 10.16
N ASN A 129 -8.09 12.45 9.10
CA ASN A 129 -9.22 12.82 8.27
C ASN A 129 -9.46 11.88 7.10
N VAL A 130 -8.58 10.90 6.86
CA VAL A 130 -8.77 9.92 5.79
C VAL A 130 -9.71 8.84 6.27
N SER A 131 -10.85 8.70 5.58
CA SER A 131 -11.78 7.60 5.86
C SER A 131 -11.19 6.28 5.40
N PRO A 132 -11.32 5.20 6.20
CA PRO A 132 -10.89 3.87 5.75
C PRO A 132 -11.64 3.44 4.49
N PRO A 133 -10.99 2.71 3.58
CA PRO A 133 -11.68 2.19 2.40
C PRO A 133 -12.75 1.17 2.78
N ASP A 134 -13.80 1.14 2.00
CA ASP A 134 -14.92 0.20 2.15
C ASP A 134 -14.96 -0.83 1.02
N VAL A 135 -13.97 -0.84 0.15
CA VAL A 135 -13.86 -1.80 -0.95
C VAL A 135 -12.45 -2.41 -0.93
N ASP A 136 -12.39 -3.73 -0.88
CA ASP A 136 -11.13 -4.46 -0.94
C ASP A 136 -10.52 -4.31 -2.33
N PRO A 137 -9.21 -4.05 -2.46
CA PRO A 137 -8.60 -3.85 -3.78
C PRO A 137 -8.62 -5.11 -4.66
N ILE A 138 -8.71 -6.30 -4.08
CA ILE A 138 -8.69 -7.57 -4.79
C ILE A 138 -10.08 -8.20 -4.87
N TYR A 139 -10.83 -8.20 -3.77
CA TYR A 139 -12.08 -8.95 -3.63
C TYR A 139 -13.33 -8.08 -3.68
N GLY A 140 -13.20 -6.76 -3.78
CA GLY A 140 -14.33 -5.86 -3.89
C GLY A 140 -15.10 -5.71 -2.59
N ASP A 141 -16.44 -5.71 -2.69
CA ASP A 141 -17.33 -5.37 -1.56
C ASP A 141 -17.34 -6.40 -0.42
N ASN A 142 -16.86 -7.62 -0.65
CA ASN A 142 -16.94 -8.70 0.33
C ASN A 142 -15.58 -9.29 0.69
N GLY A 143 -14.52 -8.47 0.61
CA GLY A 143 -13.18 -8.92 0.92
C GLY A 143 -12.80 -8.82 2.39
N PRO A 144 -11.62 -9.34 2.75
CA PRO A 144 -11.12 -9.27 4.13
C PRO A 144 -11.01 -7.85 4.67
N LEU A 145 -10.75 -6.87 3.82
CA LEU A 145 -10.60 -5.47 4.21
C LEU A 145 -11.87 -4.96 4.92
N ASP A 146 -13.06 -5.29 4.40
CA ASP A 146 -14.32 -4.83 4.98
C ASP A 146 -14.50 -5.34 6.40
N ARG A 147 -14.05 -6.56 6.68
CA ARG A 147 -14.17 -7.16 8.01
C ARG A 147 -13.19 -6.57 9.01
N ILE A 148 -12.06 -6.06 8.53
CA ILE A 148 -10.97 -5.56 9.40
C ILE A 148 -11.11 -4.07 9.64
N TYR A 149 -11.47 -3.30 8.61
CA TYR A 149 -11.60 -1.84 8.70
C TYR A 149 -13.03 -1.36 8.94
N GLY A 150 -13.99 -2.20 8.65
CA GLY A 150 -15.41 -1.86 8.74
C GLY A 150 -16.01 -1.79 10.12
#